data_e4dafc031cd5a19dd24d77288493acf7
#
_entry.id   e4dafc031cd5a19dd24d77288493acf7
#
_cell.length_a   1.000
_cell.length_b   1.000
_cell.length_c   1.000
_cell.angle_alpha   90.00
_cell.angle_beta   90.00
_cell.angle_gamma   90.00
#
_symmetry.space_group_name_H-M   'P 1'
#
loop_
_entity.id
_entity.type
_entity.pdbx_description
1 polymer ?
#
loop_
_entity_poly.entity_id
_entity_poly.type
_entity_poly.pdbx_seq_one_letter_code
_entity_poly.pdbx_strand_id
1 'polypeptide(L)'
;LRYEGGIGIQKMEAHSMEAKKIFAYVPELPAMFDALTVREHIEYVRKAYDSNITDQEVEAILTRFELEDKQDKLGNELSKGMMQKVSICCALCIKPQVILLDEPMVGLDPKAIKELKEVILELKENGVTILISTHMLEMVENIWDVMFVMEKGHIIGSYSKEEVGDKELDALFFELTGGEK
;
A
#
# COMPACT_ATOMS: atom_id res chain seq x y z
N LEU A 1 18.07 6.35 8.95
CA LEU A 1 17.51 6.32 10.32
C LEU A 1 18.25 5.27 11.14
N ARG A 2 18.68 5.61 12.36
CA ARG A 2 19.14 4.62 13.35
C ARG A 2 17.94 4.21 14.17
N TYR A 3 17.76 2.92 14.38
CA TYR A 3 16.73 2.36 15.25
C TYR A 3 17.36 1.35 16.20
N GLU A 4 16.73 1.14 17.35
CA GLU A 4 17.09 0.09 18.30
C GLU A 4 16.00 -0.99 18.24
N GLY A 5 16.40 -2.25 18.31
CA GLY A 5 15.51 -3.41 18.19
C GLY A 5 15.67 -4.15 16.88
N GLY A 6 14.73 -5.06 16.58
CA GLY A 6 14.72 -5.86 15.37
C GLY A 6 13.42 -5.69 14.60
N ILE A 7 13.51 -5.67 13.27
CA ILE A 7 12.35 -5.70 12.37
C ILE A 7 12.41 -7.00 11.60
N GLY A 8 11.33 -7.78 11.66
CA GLY A 8 11.23 -9.07 10.97
C GLY A 8 10.02 -9.12 10.06
N ILE A 9 10.15 -9.80 8.93
CA ILE A 9 9.10 -10.15 8.00
C ILE A 9 9.04 -11.66 7.91
N GLN A 10 7.95 -12.29 8.34
CA GLN A 10 7.80 -13.75 8.39
C GLN A 10 8.99 -14.47 9.06
N LYS A 11 9.47 -13.96 10.19
CA LYS A 11 10.63 -14.45 10.96
C LYS A 11 12.01 -14.25 10.28
N MET A 12 12.06 -13.62 9.11
CA MET A 12 13.31 -13.20 8.46
C MET A 12 13.66 -11.77 8.88
N GLU A 13 14.94 -11.43 8.92
CA GLU A 13 15.36 -10.04 9.09
C GLU A 13 14.88 -9.18 7.90
N ALA A 14 14.25 -8.04 8.17
CA ALA A 14 13.59 -7.22 7.14
C ALA A 14 14.54 -6.75 6.02
N HIS A 15 15.83 -6.63 6.29
CA HIS A 15 16.84 -6.24 5.29
C HIS A 15 17.48 -7.42 4.54
N SER A 16 17.13 -8.67 4.88
CA SER A 16 17.61 -9.84 4.14
C SER A 16 17.05 -9.86 2.69
N MET A 17 17.76 -10.53 1.80
CA MET A 17 17.30 -10.66 0.41
C MET A 17 16.01 -11.48 0.30
N GLU A 18 15.84 -12.46 1.16
CA GLU A 18 14.66 -13.32 1.25
C GLU A 18 13.42 -12.51 1.66
N ALA A 19 13.55 -11.67 2.69
CA ALA A 19 12.46 -10.79 3.13
C ALA A 19 12.08 -9.78 2.05
N LYS A 20 13.07 -9.17 1.38
CA LYS A 20 12.82 -8.19 0.31
C LYS A 20 12.06 -8.78 -0.88
N LYS A 21 12.28 -10.06 -1.23
CA LYS A 21 11.60 -10.72 -2.35
C LYS A 21 10.09 -10.88 -2.14
N ILE A 22 9.63 -10.95 -0.90
CA ILE A 22 8.22 -11.17 -0.55
C ILE A 22 7.52 -9.92 -0.03
N PHE A 23 8.24 -8.79 0.01
CA PHE A 23 7.76 -7.54 0.60
C PHE A 23 7.64 -6.46 -0.46
N ALA A 24 6.50 -5.76 -0.49
CA ALA A 24 6.30 -4.57 -1.29
C ALA A 24 6.01 -3.36 -0.40
N TYR A 25 6.39 -2.18 -0.87
CA TYR A 25 6.17 -0.91 -0.20
C TYR A 25 5.63 0.14 -1.18
N VAL A 26 4.55 0.79 -0.81
CA VAL A 26 3.98 1.93 -1.50
C VAL A 26 4.10 3.14 -0.57
N PRO A 27 5.00 4.10 -0.85
CA PRO A 27 5.16 5.30 -0.03
C PRO A 27 4.05 6.33 -0.30
N GLU A 28 3.83 7.24 0.66
CA GLU A 28 2.95 8.40 0.49
C GLU A 28 3.35 9.29 -0.69
N LEU A 29 4.67 9.45 -0.88
CA LEU A 29 5.25 10.24 -1.98
C LEU A 29 6.08 9.33 -2.87
N PRO A 30 5.48 8.74 -3.92
CA PRO A 30 6.22 7.88 -4.84
C PRO A 30 7.32 8.65 -5.58
N ALA A 31 8.51 8.06 -5.61
CA ALA A 31 9.62 8.56 -6.42
C ALA A 31 9.68 7.79 -7.74
N MET A 32 9.40 8.48 -8.84
CA MET A 32 9.52 7.92 -10.19
C MET A 32 10.89 8.29 -10.78
N PHE A 33 11.40 7.44 -11.66
CA PHE A 33 12.54 7.79 -12.49
C PHE A 33 12.07 8.68 -13.63
N ASP A 34 12.57 9.90 -13.73
CA ASP A 34 12.13 10.91 -14.69
C ASP A 34 12.14 10.42 -16.14
N ALA A 35 13.14 9.61 -16.50
CA ALA A 35 13.41 9.13 -17.85
C ALA A 35 12.83 7.74 -18.18
N LEU A 36 12.15 7.10 -17.25
CA LEU A 36 11.46 5.84 -17.51
C LEU A 36 9.97 6.08 -17.77
N THR A 37 9.42 5.35 -18.72
CA THR A 37 7.98 5.31 -18.96
C THR A 37 7.27 4.51 -17.86
N VAL A 38 5.94 4.62 -17.77
CA VAL A 38 5.11 3.80 -16.86
C VAL A 38 5.42 2.31 -17.09
N ARG A 39 5.46 1.87 -18.35
CA ARG A 39 5.78 0.47 -18.69
C ARG A 39 7.17 0.08 -18.21
N GLU A 40 8.16 0.92 -18.43
CA GLU A 40 9.54 0.65 -18.03
C GLU A 40 9.72 0.60 -16.50
N HIS A 41 8.95 1.39 -15.73
CA HIS A 41 8.93 1.25 -14.25
C HIS A 41 8.46 -0.14 -13.83
N ILE A 42 7.40 -0.65 -14.43
CA ILE A 42 6.89 -2.00 -14.12
C ILE A 42 7.90 -3.06 -14.53
N GLU A 43 8.48 -2.96 -15.72
CA GLU A 43 9.51 -3.92 -16.18
C GLU A 43 10.77 -3.87 -15.31
N TYR A 44 11.16 -2.68 -14.84
CA TYR A 44 12.27 -2.53 -13.91
C TYR A 44 12.00 -3.30 -12.60
N VAL A 45 10.80 -3.11 -12.02
CA VAL A 45 10.41 -3.79 -10.78
C VAL A 45 10.29 -5.30 -11.00
N ARG A 46 9.65 -5.76 -12.07
CA ARG A 46 9.56 -7.19 -12.42
C ARG A 46 10.92 -7.86 -12.43
N LYS A 47 11.90 -7.23 -13.11
CA LYS A 47 13.27 -7.75 -13.20
C LYS A 47 14.01 -7.70 -11.87
N ALA A 48 13.87 -6.61 -11.10
CA ALA A 48 14.54 -6.43 -9.82
C ALA A 48 14.10 -7.46 -8.78
N TYR A 49 12.82 -7.84 -8.81
CA TYR A 49 12.24 -8.82 -7.88
C TYR A 49 12.17 -10.26 -8.44
N ASP A 50 12.64 -10.47 -9.66
CA ASP A 50 12.52 -11.77 -10.35
C ASP A 50 11.07 -12.28 -10.35
N SER A 51 10.12 -11.35 -10.60
CA SER A 51 8.70 -11.63 -10.54
C SER A 51 8.24 -12.49 -11.71
N ASN A 52 7.44 -13.51 -11.44
CA ASN A 52 6.85 -14.40 -12.42
C ASN A 52 5.50 -13.89 -12.98
N ILE A 53 5.15 -12.62 -12.75
CA ILE A 53 3.92 -12.03 -13.29
C ILE A 53 3.95 -12.05 -14.82
N THR A 54 2.86 -12.43 -15.43
CA THR A 54 2.71 -12.46 -16.88
C THR A 54 2.38 -11.08 -17.44
N ASP A 55 2.62 -10.86 -18.74
CA ASP A 55 2.25 -9.60 -19.39
C ASP A 55 0.74 -9.37 -19.36
N GLN A 56 -0.05 -10.44 -19.46
CA GLN A 56 -1.51 -10.33 -19.37
C GLN A 56 -1.97 -9.86 -17.98
N GLU A 57 -1.32 -10.32 -16.90
CA GLU A 57 -1.61 -9.86 -15.53
C GLU A 57 -1.18 -8.39 -15.36
N VAL A 58 -0.07 -7.98 -15.93
CA VAL A 58 0.38 -6.58 -15.93
C VAL A 58 -0.64 -5.68 -16.62
N GLU A 59 -1.10 -6.06 -17.82
CA GLU A 59 -2.11 -5.30 -18.55
C GLU A 59 -3.42 -5.21 -17.74
N ALA A 60 -3.83 -6.28 -17.09
CA ALA A 60 -5.02 -6.27 -16.22
C ALA A 60 -4.87 -5.28 -15.06
N ILE A 61 -3.71 -5.24 -14.41
CA ILE A 61 -3.42 -4.29 -13.32
C ILE A 61 -3.43 -2.84 -13.85
N LEU A 62 -2.80 -2.58 -15.00
CA LEU A 62 -2.78 -1.24 -15.59
C LEU A 62 -4.19 -0.76 -15.96
N THR A 63 -5.01 -1.62 -16.51
CA THR A 63 -6.40 -1.32 -16.86
C THR A 63 -7.22 -0.98 -15.62
N ARG A 64 -7.07 -1.74 -14.52
CA ARG A 64 -7.77 -1.46 -13.24
C ARG A 64 -7.52 -0.04 -12.75
N PHE A 65 -6.29 0.47 -12.88
CA PHE A 65 -5.89 1.80 -12.44
C PHE A 65 -5.94 2.88 -13.55
N GLU A 66 -6.53 2.56 -14.72
CA GLU A 66 -6.69 3.47 -15.87
C GLU A 66 -5.35 4.03 -16.37
N LEU A 67 -4.36 3.15 -16.49
CA LEU A 67 -3.02 3.45 -16.98
C LEU A 67 -2.71 2.79 -18.34
N GLU A 68 -3.64 2.01 -18.92
CA GLU A 68 -3.43 1.30 -20.17
C GLU A 68 -3.05 2.21 -21.35
N ASP A 69 -3.62 3.42 -21.42
CA ASP A 69 -3.32 4.43 -22.45
C ASP A 69 -2.22 5.43 -22.02
N LYS A 70 -1.57 5.19 -20.89
CA LYS A 70 -0.54 6.05 -20.31
C LYS A 70 0.82 5.36 -20.22
N GLN A 71 0.94 4.14 -20.75
CA GLN A 71 2.13 3.30 -20.59
C GLN A 71 3.41 3.93 -21.12
N ASP A 72 3.31 4.79 -22.15
CA ASP A 72 4.43 5.48 -22.79
C ASP A 72 4.78 6.83 -22.13
N LYS A 73 4.01 7.29 -21.14
CA LYS A 73 4.33 8.53 -20.42
C LYS A 73 5.57 8.36 -19.56
N LEU A 74 6.45 9.36 -19.60
CA LEU A 74 7.64 9.43 -18.77
C LEU A 74 7.28 9.77 -17.30
N GLY A 75 8.13 9.37 -16.35
CA GLY A 75 7.93 9.62 -14.93
C GLY A 75 7.74 11.09 -14.59
N ASN A 76 8.48 12.00 -15.24
CA ASN A 76 8.35 13.44 -15.07
C ASN A 76 7.09 14.07 -15.68
N GLU A 77 6.32 13.31 -16.48
CA GLU A 77 5.04 13.74 -17.07
C GLU A 77 3.83 13.29 -16.24
N LEU A 78 4.07 12.53 -15.16
CA LEU A 78 3.00 11.99 -14.34
C LEU A 78 2.51 13.02 -13.31
N SER A 79 1.20 13.13 -13.15
CA SER A 79 0.61 13.83 -12.00
C SER A 79 0.86 13.03 -10.70
N LYS A 80 0.73 13.68 -9.54
CA LYS A 80 0.86 13.01 -8.22
C LYS A 80 -0.02 11.76 -8.12
N GLY A 81 -1.29 11.85 -8.53
CA GLY A 81 -2.20 10.71 -8.51
C GLY A 81 -1.79 9.59 -9.47
N MET A 82 -1.24 9.94 -10.65
CA MET A 82 -0.71 8.93 -11.57
C MET A 82 0.54 8.26 -11.01
N MET A 83 1.46 9.00 -10.38
CA MET A 83 2.62 8.42 -9.71
C MET A 83 2.20 7.44 -8.61
N GLN A 84 1.17 7.77 -7.85
CA GLN A 84 0.61 6.89 -6.82
C GLN A 84 0.04 5.61 -7.45
N LYS A 85 -0.77 5.73 -8.53
CA LYS A 85 -1.29 4.57 -9.28
C LYS A 85 -0.15 3.69 -9.81
N VAL A 86 0.88 4.27 -10.41
CA VAL A 86 2.06 3.52 -10.92
C VAL A 86 2.80 2.81 -9.78
N SER A 87 2.99 3.47 -8.64
CA SER A 87 3.61 2.86 -7.45
C SER A 87 2.83 1.65 -6.95
N ILE A 88 1.51 1.75 -6.89
CA ILE A 88 0.61 0.64 -6.53
C ILE A 88 0.76 -0.50 -7.56
N CYS A 89 0.68 -0.21 -8.86
CA CYS A 89 0.85 -1.22 -9.92
C CYS A 89 2.20 -1.94 -9.80
N CYS A 90 3.30 -1.20 -9.59
CA CYS A 90 4.62 -1.78 -9.36
C CYS A 90 4.63 -2.73 -8.16
N ALA A 91 4.03 -2.33 -7.03
CA ALA A 91 3.94 -3.15 -5.83
C ALA A 91 3.13 -4.45 -6.07
N LEU A 92 2.03 -4.37 -6.80
CA LEU A 92 1.23 -5.54 -7.17
C LEU A 92 1.97 -6.50 -8.11
N CYS A 93 2.77 -5.95 -9.04
CA CYS A 93 3.57 -6.75 -9.96
C CYS A 93 4.67 -7.58 -9.28
N ILE A 94 5.03 -7.29 -8.02
CA ILE A 94 5.94 -8.12 -7.22
C ILE A 94 5.27 -9.43 -6.78
N LYS A 95 3.93 -9.50 -6.72
CA LYS A 95 3.15 -10.58 -6.08
C LYS A 95 3.59 -10.79 -4.62
N PRO A 96 3.51 -9.76 -3.78
CA PRO A 96 4.06 -9.80 -2.43
C PRO A 96 3.28 -10.72 -1.50
N GLN A 97 3.93 -11.25 -0.47
CA GLN A 97 3.27 -11.91 0.67
C GLN A 97 3.00 -10.92 1.81
N VAL A 98 3.74 -9.81 1.83
CA VAL A 98 3.56 -8.71 2.78
C VAL A 98 3.63 -7.39 2.02
N ILE A 99 2.67 -6.51 2.21
CA ILE A 99 2.67 -5.17 1.61
C ILE A 99 2.46 -4.09 2.68
N LEU A 100 3.28 -3.06 2.63
CA LEU A 100 3.14 -1.84 3.41
C LEU A 100 2.65 -0.73 2.50
N LEU A 101 1.56 -0.10 2.88
CA LEU A 101 0.91 1.00 2.18
C LEU A 101 0.92 2.23 3.10
N ASP A 102 1.69 3.25 2.74
CA ASP A 102 1.83 4.48 3.51
C ASP A 102 0.97 5.57 2.87
N GLU A 103 -0.11 5.98 3.56
CA GLU A 103 -1.13 6.92 3.07
C GLU A 103 -1.56 6.65 1.61
N PRO A 104 -1.92 5.41 1.24
CA PRO A 104 -2.00 4.99 -0.17
C PRO A 104 -3.12 5.66 -0.95
N MET A 105 -4.11 6.24 -0.26
CA MET A 105 -5.29 6.86 -0.88
C MET A 105 -5.11 8.36 -1.14
N VAL A 106 -4.05 8.96 -0.59
CA VAL A 106 -3.76 10.39 -0.78
C VAL A 106 -3.44 10.68 -2.24
N GLY A 107 -4.19 11.62 -2.82
CA GLY A 107 -4.01 12.07 -4.21
C GLY A 107 -4.65 11.17 -5.27
N LEU A 108 -5.30 10.08 -4.88
CA LEU A 108 -6.11 9.26 -5.79
C LEU A 108 -7.49 9.87 -6.00
N ASP A 109 -8.04 9.68 -7.20
CA ASP A 109 -9.44 9.96 -7.50
C ASP A 109 -10.38 8.91 -6.87
N PRO A 110 -11.69 9.20 -6.71
CA PRO A 110 -12.63 8.29 -6.05
C PRO A 110 -12.72 6.90 -6.70
N LYS A 111 -12.53 6.81 -8.01
CA LYS A 111 -12.56 5.53 -8.72
C LYS A 111 -11.33 4.69 -8.37
N ALA A 112 -10.15 5.30 -8.36
CA ALA A 112 -8.91 4.63 -7.97
C ALA A 112 -8.93 4.21 -6.49
N ILE A 113 -9.53 5.01 -5.60
CA ILE A 113 -9.70 4.63 -4.18
C ILE A 113 -10.57 3.38 -4.07
N LYS A 114 -11.70 3.34 -4.79
CA LYS A 114 -12.59 2.17 -4.80
C LYS A 114 -11.82 0.94 -5.30
N GLU A 115 -11.11 1.07 -6.41
CA GLU A 115 -10.33 -0.02 -7.00
C GLU A 115 -9.22 -0.52 -6.04
N LEU A 116 -8.54 0.39 -5.36
CA LEU A 116 -7.53 0.02 -4.38
C LEU A 116 -8.13 -0.76 -3.20
N LYS A 117 -9.33 -0.37 -2.72
CA LYS A 117 -10.04 -1.12 -1.68
C LYS A 117 -10.38 -2.54 -2.13
N GLU A 118 -10.85 -2.71 -3.36
CA GLU A 118 -11.15 -4.03 -3.94
C GLU A 118 -9.88 -4.88 -4.03
N VAL A 119 -8.77 -4.31 -4.51
CA VAL A 119 -7.45 -4.97 -4.55
C VAL A 119 -6.98 -5.38 -3.16
N ILE A 120 -7.13 -4.52 -2.15
CA ILE A 120 -6.76 -4.84 -0.76
C ILE A 120 -7.56 -6.05 -0.24
N LEU A 121 -8.86 -6.10 -0.50
CA LEU A 121 -9.71 -7.23 -0.12
C LEU A 121 -9.29 -8.53 -0.83
N GLU A 122 -9.04 -8.47 -2.14
CA GLU A 122 -8.55 -9.61 -2.92
C GLU A 122 -7.21 -10.13 -2.40
N LEU A 123 -6.26 -9.24 -2.11
CA LEU A 123 -4.95 -9.60 -1.53
C LEU A 123 -5.13 -10.28 -0.16
N LYS A 124 -6.01 -9.75 0.67
CA LYS A 124 -6.34 -10.30 1.98
C LYS A 124 -6.95 -11.71 1.86
N GLU A 125 -7.91 -11.93 0.96
CA GLU A 125 -8.49 -13.23 0.68
C GLU A 125 -7.44 -14.25 0.19
N ASN A 126 -6.41 -13.78 -0.51
CA ASN A 126 -5.27 -14.59 -0.95
C ASN A 126 -4.18 -14.77 0.13
N GLY A 127 -4.42 -14.35 1.37
CA GLY A 127 -3.53 -14.54 2.51
C GLY A 127 -2.34 -13.60 2.55
N VAL A 128 -2.36 -12.49 1.82
CA VAL A 128 -1.33 -11.45 1.90
C VAL A 128 -1.51 -10.65 3.19
N THR A 129 -0.41 -10.43 3.91
CA THR A 129 -0.40 -9.54 5.08
C THR A 129 -0.28 -8.10 4.62
N ILE A 130 -1.22 -7.24 5.04
CA ILE A 130 -1.29 -5.85 4.61
C ILE A 130 -1.17 -4.94 5.84
N LEU A 131 -0.22 -4.01 5.81
CA LEU A 131 -0.11 -2.94 6.81
C LEU A 131 -0.37 -1.60 6.12
N ILE A 132 -1.38 -0.87 6.60
CA ILE A 132 -1.75 0.45 6.08
C ILE A 132 -1.53 1.47 7.18
N SER A 133 -0.72 2.51 6.92
CA SER A 133 -0.71 3.73 7.71
C SER A 133 -1.64 4.75 7.06
N THR A 134 -2.55 5.34 7.82
CA THR A 134 -3.43 6.39 7.33
C THR A 134 -4.02 7.23 8.46
N HIS A 135 -4.30 8.49 8.16
CA HIS A 135 -5.13 9.37 8.99
C HIS A 135 -6.57 9.49 8.44
N MET A 136 -6.85 8.86 7.29
CA MET A 136 -8.16 8.88 6.63
C MET A 136 -8.96 7.63 7.05
N LEU A 137 -9.47 7.62 8.29
CA LEU A 137 -10.10 6.43 8.90
C LEU A 137 -11.32 5.93 8.11
N GLU A 138 -12.15 6.83 7.61
CA GLU A 138 -13.30 6.50 6.74
C GLU A 138 -12.91 5.63 5.53
N MET A 139 -11.68 5.82 5.03
CA MET A 139 -11.22 5.10 3.84
C MET A 139 -10.89 3.65 4.12
N VAL A 140 -10.58 3.27 5.37
CA VAL A 140 -10.20 1.90 5.75
C VAL A 140 -11.28 1.18 6.55
N GLU A 141 -12.39 1.80 6.89
CA GLU A 141 -13.43 1.31 7.80
C GLU A 141 -13.92 -0.11 7.49
N ASN A 142 -14.03 -0.48 6.21
CA ASN A 142 -14.53 -1.79 5.79
C ASN A 142 -13.46 -2.83 5.44
N ILE A 143 -12.17 -2.48 5.52
CA ILE A 143 -11.08 -3.35 5.06
C ILE A 143 -10.10 -3.80 6.17
N TRP A 144 -10.17 -3.21 7.37
CA TRP A 144 -9.27 -3.51 8.47
C TRP A 144 -9.69 -4.75 9.29
N ASP A 145 -8.73 -5.40 9.92
CA ASP A 145 -8.92 -6.49 10.89
C ASP A 145 -8.42 -6.11 12.28
N VAL A 146 -7.23 -5.50 12.32
CA VAL A 146 -6.57 -5.03 13.54
C VAL A 146 -6.13 -3.60 13.31
N MET A 147 -6.37 -2.74 14.30
CA MET A 147 -5.97 -1.35 14.30
C MET A 147 -4.97 -1.09 15.43
N PHE A 148 -3.91 -0.37 15.09
CA PHE A 148 -2.98 0.19 16.09
C PHE A 148 -3.13 1.71 16.08
N VAL A 149 -3.39 2.30 17.24
CA VAL A 149 -3.43 3.75 17.38
C VAL A 149 -2.07 4.23 17.86
N MET A 150 -1.49 5.19 17.13
CA MET A 150 -0.19 5.75 17.44
C MET A 150 -0.31 7.23 17.77
N GLU A 151 0.31 7.66 18.87
CA GLU A 151 0.45 9.06 19.24
C GLU A 151 1.90 9.36 19.66
N LYS A 152 2.46 10.45 19.12
CA LYS A 152 3.82 10.92 19.43
C LYS A 152 4.90 9.83 19.33
N GLY A 153 4.74 8.92 18.38
CA GLY A 153 5.69 7.83 18.13
C GLY A 153 5.49 6.59 19.04
N HIS A 154 4.44 6.56 19.85
CA HIS A 154 4.10 5.42 20.72
C HIS A 154 2.77 4.79 20.29
N ILE A 155 2.73 3.46 20.31
CA ILE A 155 1.44 2.74 20.17
C ILE A 155 0.71 2.86 21.50
N ILE A 156 -0.45 3.54 21.48
CA ILE A 156 -1.29 3.78 22.66
C ILE A 156 -2.47 2.81 22.76
N GLY A 157 -2.76 2.05 21.68
CA GLY A 157 -3.83 1.04 21.68
C GLY A 157 -3.69 0.08 20.52
N SER A 158 -4.23 -1.13 20.72
CA SER A 158 -4.36 -2.18 19.71
C SER A 158 -5.75 -2.80 19.84
N TYR A 159 -6.51 -2.87 18.74
CA TYR A 159 -7.90 -3.30 18.72
C TYR A 159 -8.15 -4.21 17.54
N SER A 160 -8.86 -5.30 17.75
CA SER A 160 -9.41 -6.12 16.68
C SER A 160 -10.78 -5.61 16.25
N LYS A 161 -11.19 -5.91 15.03
CA LYS A 161 -12.53 -5.56 14.51
C LYS A 161 -13.65 -6.18 15.37
N GLU A 162 -13.41 -7.38 15.90
CA GLU A 162 -14.35 -8.09 16.78
C GLU A 162 -14.55 -7.36 18.12
N GLU A 163 -13.47 -6.78 18.69
CA GLU A 163 -13.53 -6.02 19.96
C GLU A 163 -14.23 -4.67 19.80
N VAL A 164 -14.05 -4.02 18.65
CA VAL A 164 -14.65 -2.70 18.34
C VAL A 164 -16.13 -2.83 17.97
N GLY A 165 -16.53 -3.94 17.30
CA GLY A 165 -17.88 -4.15 16.84
C GLY A 165 -18.31 -3.10 15.81
N ASP A 166 -19.53 -2.57 15.95
CA ASP A 166 -20.13 -1.58 15.03
C ASP A 166 -19.73 -0.13 15.34
N LYS A 167 -18.74 0.10 16.19
CA LYS A 167 -18.28 1.45 16.54
C LYS A 167 -17.49 2.06 15.39
N GLU A 168 -17.81 3.30 15.02
CA GLU A 168 -17.07 4.02 13.98
C GLU A 168 -15.61 4.26 14.41
N LEU A 169 -14.67 4.09 13.49
CA LEU A 169 -13.23 4.24 13.76
C LEU A 169 -12.86 5.64 14.23
N ASP A 170 -13.50 6.68 13.66
CA ASP A 170 -13.28 8.06 14.06
C ASP A 170 -13.67 8.29 15.53
N ALA A 171 -14.83 7.77 15.95
CA ALA A 171 -15.29 7.88 17.33
C ALA A 171 -14.32 7.20 18.31
N LEU A 172 -13.81 6.02 17.94
CA LEU A 172 -12.81 5.30 18.73
C LEU A 172 -11.49 6.07 18.79
N PHE A 173 -11.02 6.59 17.66
CA PHE A 173 -9.78 7.37 17.61
C PHE A 173 -9.84 8.62 18.50
N PHE A 174 -10.92 9.41 18.43
CA PHE A 174 -11.12 10.59 19.28
C PHE A 174 -11.20 10.26 20.76
N GLU A 175 -11.85 9.16 21.13
CA GLU A 175 -11.92 8.69 22.51
C GLU A 175 -10.51 8.37 23.07
N LEU A 176 -9.64 7.78 22.26
CA LEU A 176 -8.30 7.35 22.67
C LEU A 176 -7.28 8.49 22.70
N THR A 177 -7.40 9.45 21.77
CA THR A 177 -6.45 10.57 21.65
C THR A 177 -6.86 11.80 22.47
N GLY A 178 -8.01 11.75 23.17
CA GLY A 178 -8.49 12.87 23.99
C GLY A 178 -8.95 14.09 23.18
N GLY A 179 -9.23 13.90 21.90
CA GLY A 179 -9.77 14.97 21.03
C GLY A 179 -11.19 15.33 21.48
N GLU A 180 -11.39 16.59 21.88
CA GLU A 180 -12.73 17.17 22.01
C GLU A 180 -13.44 17.19 20.65
N LYS A 181 -14.76 16.92 20.68
CA LYS A 181 -15.63 16.95 19.50
C LYS A 181 -15.70 18.35 18.87
#